data_ac082043a183131e1f58f94756b1ab47
#
_entry.id   ac082043a183131e1f58f94756b1ab47
#
_cell.length_a   1.000
_cell.length_b   1.000
_cell.length_c   1.000
_cell.angle_alpha   90.00
_cell.angle_beta   90.00
_cell.angle_gamma   90.00
#
_symmetry.space_group_name_H-M   'P 1'
#
loop_
_entity.id
_entity.type
_entity.pdbx_description
1 polymer ?
#
loop_
_entity_poly.entity_id
_entity_poly.type
_entity_poly.pdbx_seq_one_letter_code
_entity_poly.pdbx_strand_id
1 'polypeptide(L)'
;VFLNLAATVDRAVERIGTAARGGASLIAFGETWLTGYPAWIDSAPGAALWDSAPARALYRRLFEQSPTIDGPEIARLHEAAHAHDCDVIVGLHERRGNTLYNTIASLSRDGRTRALRRKLVPTYTERMIWGRGDGSTLDVLPTPHGNVGAMICWEHWMPALRQVMHAAGEVVHVAQWPSGHDLHQLASRQYAFEGGCFVL
;
A
#
# COMPACT_ATOMS: atom_id res chain seq x y z
N VAL A 1 -11.56 4.36 -7.27
CA VAL A 1 -12.96 3.90 -7.49
C VAL A 1 -13.09 2.49 -6.93
N PHE A 2 -13.97 2.31 -5.94
CA PHE A 2 -14.09 1.04 -5.23
C PHE A 2 -14.42 -0.12 -6.18
N LEU A 3 -13.67 -1.22 -6.07
CA LEU A 3 -13.78 -2.44 -6.88
C LEU A 3 -13.85 -2.21 -8.41
N ASN A 4 -13.10 -1.20 -8.88
CA ASN A 4 -12.92 -0.91 -10.29
C ASN A 4 -11.44 -0.53 -10.55
N LEU A 5 -10.64 -1.51 -10.93
CA LEU A 5 -9.19 -1.37 -11.08
C LEU A 5 -8.83 -0.35 -12.18
N ALA A 6 -9.43 -0.47 -13.35
CA ALA A 6 -9.13 0.43 -14.47
C ALA A 6 -9.39 1.90 -14.12
N ALA A 7 -10.57 2.21 -13.59
CA ALA A 7 -10.92 3.57 -13.20
C ALA A 7 -10.07 4.09 -12.02
N THR A 8 -9.59 3.19 -11.14
CA THR A 8 -8.69 3.58 -10.04
C THR A 8 -7.29 3.88 -10.55
N VAL A 9 -6.79 3.10 -11.50
CA VAL A 9 -5.48 3.36 -12.15
C VAL A 9 -5.53 4.67 -12.94
N ASP A 10 -6.60 4.95 -13.69
CA ASP A 10 -6.78 6.23 -14.38
C ASP A 10 -6.69 7.41 -13.40
N ARG A 11 -7.38 7.29 -12.26
CA ARG A 11 -7.33 8.29 -11.21
C ARG A 11 -5.94 8.40 -10.56
N ALA A 12 -5.22 7.28 -10.36
CA ALA A 12 -3.85 7.32 -9.84
C ALA A 12 -2.92 8.10 -10.77
N VAL A 13 -2.96 7.78 -12.07
CA VAL A 13 -2.16 8.48 -13.09
C VAL A 13 -2.46 9.98 -13.11
N GLU A 14 -3.74 10.37 -13.07
CA GLU A 14 -4.16 11.78 -12.99
C GLU A 14 -3.60 12.47 -11.74
N ARG A 15 -3.67 11.81 -10.57
CA ARG A 15 -3.18 12.34 -9.29
C ARG A 15 -1.67 12.47 -9.26
N ILE A 16 -0.94 11.48 -9.81
CA ILE A 16 0.51 11.54 -9.98
C ILE A 16 0.88 12.79 -10.79
N GLY A 17 0.30 12.96 -11.98
CA GLY A 17 0.57 14.11 -12.82
C GLY A 17 0.20 15.45 -12.17
N THR A 18 -0.90 15.51 -11.43
CA THR A 18 -1.31 16.73 -10.73
C THR A 18 -0.36 17.09 -9.59
N ALA A 19 0.03 16.11 -8.76
CA ALA A 19 0.96 16.34 -7.65
C ALA A 19 2.36 16.72 -8.16
N ALA A 20 2.86 16.05 -9.20
CA ALA A 20 4.15 16.35 -9.80
C ALA A 20 4.20 17.75 -10.41
N ARG A 21 3.15 18.20 -11.10
CA ARG A 21 3.04 19.59 -11.56
C ARG A 21 3.00 20.60 -10.42
N GLY A 22 2.55 20.20 -9.24
CA GLY A 22 2.63 20.97 -8.00
C GLY A 22 4.00 20.96 -7.33
N GLY A 23 4.99 20.28 -7.91
CA GLY A 23 6.36 20.19 -7.39
C GLY A 23 6.64 18.98 -6.50
N ALA A 24 5.70 18.02 -6.38
CA ALA A 24 5.93 16.81 -5.62
C ALA A 24 6.85 15.84 -6.37
N SER A 25 7.93 15.40 -5.71
CA SER A 25 8.88 14.40 -6.23
C SER A 25 8.75 13.03 -5.55
N LEU A 26 7.96 12.95 -4.47
CA LEU A 26 7.52 11.73 -3.82
C LEU A 26 6.00 11.81 -3.62
N ILE A 27 5.30 10.79 -4.09
CA ILE A 27 3.83 10.73 -4.06
C ILE A 27 3.41 9.43 -3.38
N ALA A 28 2.64 9.54 -2.30
CA ALA A 28 2.18 8.40 -1.53
C ALA A 28 0.66 8.23 -1.63
N PHE A 29 0.22 6.99 -1.79
CA PHE A 29 -1.17 6.57 -1.73
C PHE A 29 -1.38 5.67 -0.51
N GLY A 30 -2.59 5.67 0.05
CA GLY A 30 -2.94 4.92 1.25
C GLY A 30 -2.97 3.40 1.06
N GLU A 31 -3.28 2.70 2.15
CA GLU A 31 -3.41 1.23 2.19
C GLU A 31 -4.46 0.75 1.19
N THR A 32 -4.08 -0.24 0.37
CA THR A 32 -4.93 -0.84 -0.68
C THR A 32 -5.70 0.19 -1.53
N TRP A 33 -5.06 1.34 -1.78
CA TRP A 33 -5.68 2.43 -2.54
C TRP A 33 -6.17 2.00 -3.92
N LEU A 34 -5.39 1.10 -4.59
CA LEU A 34 -5.89 0.46 -5.81
C LEU A 34 -6.99 -0.52 -5.44
N THR A 35 -8.18 -0.21 -5.93
CA THR A 35 -9.47 -0.86 -5.72
C THR A 35 -10.15 -0.67 -4.36
N GLY A 36 -9.45 -0.14 -3.37
CA GLY A 36 -10.01 0.30 -2.08
C GLY A 36 -10.00 -0.77 -0.99
N TYR A 37 -9.91 -0.32 0.26
CA TYR A 37 -9.91 -1.20 1.43
C TYR A 37 -11.23 -1.98 1.56
N PRO A 38 -11.19 -3.29 1.84
CA PRO A 38 -12.36 -4.15 1.88
C PRO A 38 -13.15 -4.02 3.20
N ALA A 39 -13.53 -2.80 3.57
CA ALA A 39 -14.25 -2.50 4.82
C ALA A 39 -15.56 -3.29 4.99
N TRP A 40 -16.10 -3.85 3.91
CA TRP A 40 -17.28 -4.70 3.94
C TRP A 40 -17.09 -5.96 4.78
N ILE A 41 -15.84 -6.43 4.95
CA ILE A 41 -15.56 -7.64 5.75
C ILE A 41 -15.92 -7.44 7.23
N ASP A 42 -15.78 -6.22 7.73
CA ASP A 42 -16.06 -5.85 9.12
C ASP A 42 -17.49 -5.32 9.32
N SER A 43 -18.08 -4.71 8.28
CA SER A 43 -19.31 -3.94 8.40
C SER A 43 -20.54 -4.60 7.80
N ALA A 44 -20.38 -5.49 6.80
CA ALA A 44 -21.52 -6.09 6.14
C ALA A 44 -22.02 -7.34 6.91
N PRO A 45 -23.32 -7.42 7.21
CA PRO A 45 -23.89 -8.61 7.85
C PRO A 45 -23.60 -9.89 7.03
N GLY A 46 -23.08 -10.92 7.67
CA GLY A 46 -22.79 -12.20 7.04
C GLY A 46 -21.56 -12.24 6.14
N ALA A 47 -20.75 -11.17 6.10
CA ALA A 47 -19.54 -11.13 5.26
C ALA A 47 -18.51 -12.22 5.62
N ALA A 48 -18.46 -12.62 6.89
CA ALA A 48 -17.56 -13.67 7.39
C ALA A 48 -18.22 -15.06 7.48
N LEU A 49 -19.46 -15.21 7.04
CA LEU A 49 -20.13 -16.52 7.08
C LEU A 49 -19.61 -17.43 5.96
N TRP A 50 -19.39 -18.70 6.34
CA TRP A 50 -18.82 -19.72 5.45
C TRP A 50 -19.58 -19.87 4.12
N ASP A 51 -20.90 -19.85 4.14
CA ASP A 51 -21.74 -20.10 2.96
C ASP A 51 -22.54 -18.87 2.50
N SER A 52 -21.98 -17.70 2.67
CA SER A 52 -22.58 -16.46 2.17
C SER A 52 -22.28 -16.25 0.68
N ALA A 53 -23.27 -16.45 -0.18
CA ALA A 53 -23.14 -16.21 -1.61
C ALA A 53 -22.78 -14.74 -1.94
N PRO A 54 -23.36 -13.71 -1.27
CA PRO A 54 -22.94 -12.33 -1.45
C PRO A 54 -21.47 -12.09 -1.08
N ALA A 55 -20.99 -12.66 0.04
CA ALA A 55 -19.59 -12.51 0.45
C ALA A 55 -18.63 -13.12 -0.58
N ARG A 56 -18.96 -14.33 -1.10
CA ARG A 56 -18.18 -14.96 -2.17
C ARG A 56 -18.16 -14.13 -3.45
N ALA A 57 -19.27 -13.51 -3.81
CA ALA A 57 -19.36 -12.65 -5.00
C ALA A 57 -18.48 -11.39 -4.85
N LEU A 58 -18.51 -10.75 -3.67
CA LEU A 58 -17.63 -9.60 -3.37
C LEU A 58 -16.15 -9.99 -3.39
N TYR A 59 -15.79 -11.12 -2.77
CA TYR A 59 -14.42 -11.63 -2.79
C TYR A 59 -13.95 -11.91 -4.22
N ARG A 60 -14.80 -12.58 -5.04
CA ARG A 60 -14.51 -12.80 -6.46
C ARG A 60 -14.27 -11.49 -7.19
N ARG A 61 -15.14 -10.50 -6.98
CA ARG A 61 -14.99 -9.18 -7.60
C ARG A 61 -13.69 -8.52 -7.18
N LEU A 62 -13.34 -8.56 -5.88
CA LEU A 62 -12.06 -8.05 -5.38
C LEU A 62 -10.87 -8.75 -6.05
N PHE A 63 -10.92 -10.08 -6.15
CA PHE A 63 -9.87 -10.88 -6.77
C PHE A 63 -9.68 -10.53 -8.26
N GLU A 64 -10.79 -10.42 -9.01
CA GLU A 64 -10.77 -10.05 -10.43
C GLU A 64 -10.28 -8.61 -10.65
N GLN A 65 -10.51 -7.71 -9.70
CA GLN A 65 -10.10 -6.31 -9.74
C GLN A 65 -8.77 -6.06 -9.02
N SER A 66 -7.99 -7.10 -8.73
CA SER A 66 -6.67 -6.99 -8.12
C SER A 66 -5.57 -7.20 -9.18
N PRO A 67 -4.62 -6.27 -9.32
CA PRO A 67 -3.56 -6.38 -10.33
C PRO A 67 -2.53 -7.46 -9.96
N THR A 68 -1.85 -7.97 -10.97
CA THR A 68 -0.55 -8.62 -10.80
C THR A 68 0.55 -7.57 -10.90
N ILE A 69 1.69 -7.81 -10.25
CA ILE A 69 2.80 -6.84 -10.25
C ILE A 69 3.37 -6.60 -11.65
N ASP A 70 3.39 -7.63 -12.48
CA ASP A 70 3.85 -7.54 -13.88
C ASP A 70 2.72 -7.19 -14.85
N GLY A 71 1.56 -6.77 -14.33
CA GLY A 71 0.38 -6.46 -15.11
C GLY A 71 0.41 -5.06 -15.75
N PRO A 72 -0.46 -4.83 -16.74
CA PRO A 72 -0.52 -3.56 -17.47
C PRO A 72 -0.90 -2.38 -16.56
N GLU A 73 -1.62 -2.61 -15.47
CA GLU A 73 -2.02 -1.58 -14.53
C GLU A 73 -0.82 -0.99 -13.79
N ILE A 74 0.11 -1.85 -13.35
CA ILE A 74 1.33 -1.41 -12.68
C ILE A 74 2.28 -0.77 -13.69
N ALA A 75 2.36 -1.29 -14.91
CA ALA A 75 3.13 -0.67 -15.99
C ALA A 75 2.70 0.79 -16.25
N ARG A 76 1.39 1.07 -16.27
CA ARG A 76 0.87 2.43 -16.42
C ARG A 76 1.26 3.37 -15.27
N LEU A 77 1.35 2.86 -14.05
CA LEU A 77 1.83 3.65 -12.91
C LEU A 77 3.34 3.92 -13.03
N HIS A 78 4.12 2.96 -13.52
CA HIS A 78 5.54 3.17 -13.85
C HIS A 78 5.73 4.25 -14.91
N GLU A 79 4.96 4.17 -15.99
CA GLU A 79 5.00 5.18 -17.05
C GLU A 79 4.69 6.58 -16.49
N ALA A 80 3.69 6.70 -15.62
CA ALA A 80 3.35 7.96 -14.97
C ALA A 80 4.45 8.47 -14.05
N ALA A 81 5.04 7.62 -13.21
CA ALA A 81 6.15 7.97 -12.32
C ALA A 81 7.36 8.47 -13.13
N HIS A 82 7.72 7.75 -14.20
CA HIS A 82 8.82 8.10 -15.09
C HIS A 82 8.56 9.40 -15.87
N ALA A 83 7.37 9.54 -16.48
CA ALA A 83 7.02 10.73 -17.26
C ALA A 83 7.01 12.03 -16.44
N HIS A 84 6.81 11.92 -15.13
CA HIS A 84 6.76 13.05 -14.22
C HIS A 84 7.96 13.17 -13.30
N ASP A 85 9.00 12.37 -13.48
CA ASP A 85 10.23 12.33 -12.67
C ASP A 85 9.96 12.31 -11.15
N CYS A 86 9.07 11.43 -10.73
CA CYS A 86 8.68 11.30 -9.32
C CYS A 86 8.69 9.83 -8.86
N ASP A 87 8.92 9.63 -7.56
CA ASP A 87 8.81 8.32 -6.93
C ASP A 87 7.37 8.14 -6.39
N VAL A 88 6.83 6.94 -6.52
CA VAL A 88 5.44 6.65 -6.13
C VAL A 88 5.38 5.45 -5.19
N ILE A 89 4.75 5.64 -4.04
CA ILE A 89 4.45 4.57 -3.07
C ILE A 89 2.95 4.30 -3.13
N VAL A 90 2.54 3.10 -3.53
CA VAL A 90 1.13 2.77 -3.71
C VAL A 90 0.73 1.49 -3.00
N GLY A 91 -0.37 1.55 -2.23
CA GLY A 91 -1.01 0.40 -1.62
C GLY A 91 -1.96 -0.30 -2.58
N LEU A 92 -1.90 -1.62 -2.65
CA LEU A 92 -2.72 -2.43 -3.55
C LEU A 92 -3.04 -3.82 -2.99
N HIS A 93 -4.07 -4.44 -3.57
CA HIS A 93 -4.26 -5.87 -3.48
C HIS A 93 -3.41 -6.54 -4.54
N GLU A 94 -2.27 -7.12 -4.17
CA GLU A 94 -1.46 -7.89 -5.10
C GLU A 94 -2.09 -9.25 -5.34
N ARG A 95 -2.36 -9.59 -6.60
CA ARG A 95 -2.78 -10.94 -6.98
C ARG A 95 -1.57 -11.76 -7.43
N ARG A 96 -1.28 -12.85 -6.70
CA ARG A 96 -0.24 -13.81 -7.08
C ARG A 96 -0.80 -15.22 -7.04
N GLY A 97 -0.95 -15.83 -8.21
CA GLY A 97 -1.66 -17.11 -8.34
C GLY A 97 -3.09 -16.99 -7.82
N ASN A 98 -3.45 -17.81 -6.86
CA ASN A 98 -4.78 -17.83 -6.24
C ASN A 98 -4.83 -17.08 -4.90
N THR A 99 -3.82 -16.28 -4.57
CA THR A 99 -3.73 -15.56 -3.31
C THR A 99 -3.71 -14.05 -3.55
N LEU A 100 -4.42 -13.31 -2.70
CA LEU A 100 -4.30 -11.87 -2.57
C LEU A 100 -3.36 -11.52 -1.42
N TYR A 101 -2.59 -10.47 -1.59
CA TYR A 101 -1.76 -9.87 -0.54
C TYR A 101 -2.07 -8.38 -0.42
N ASN A 102 -2.03 -7.87 0.80
CA ASN A 102 -2.00 -6.44 1.04
C ASN A 102 -0.55 -5.99 0.84
N THR A 103 -0.30 -5.22 -0.21
CA THR A 103 1.06 -4.94 -0.69
C THR A 103 1.27 -3.45 -0.90
N ILE A 104 2.47 -2.98 -0.55
CA ILE A 104 3.01 -1.70 -0.99
C ILE A 104 3.92 -1.96 -2.17
N ALA A 105 3.70 -1.25 -3.27
CA ALA A 105 4.64 -1.16 -4.37
C ALA A 105 5.36 0.19 -4.34
N SER A 106 6.69 0.15 -4.30
CA SER A 106 7.55 1.33 -4.43
C SER A 106 8.05 1.44 -5.85
N LEU A 107 7.53 2.42 -6.58
CA LEU A 107 7.82 2.65 -7.99
C LEU A 107 8.78 3.83 -8.09
N SER A 108 9.96 3.59 -8.63
CA SER A 108 10.96 4.63 -8.81
C SER A 108 10.70 5.43 -10.08
N ARG A 109 11.13 6.69 -10.08
CA ARG A 109 11.15 7.59 -11.24
C ARG A 109 11.89 7.05 -12.47
N ASP A 110 12.74 6.04 -12.30
CA ASP A 110 13.39 5.35 -13.40
C ASP A 110 12.50 4.30 -14.11
N GLY A 111 11.21 4.23 -13.74
CA GLY A 111 10.23 3.32 -14.33
C GLY A 111 10.35 1.87 -13.85
N ARG A 112 10.89 1.62 -12.66
CA ARG A 112 11.06 0.28 -12.10
C ARG A 112 10.40 0.12 -10.74
N THR A 113 9.87 -1.07 -10.46
CA THR A 113 9.53 -1.45 -9.08
C THR A 113 10.81 -1.71 -8.32
N ARG A 114 11.07 -0.93 -7.26
CA ARG A 114 12.24 -1.09 -6.41
C ARG A 114 11.99 -1.96 -5.21
N ALA A 115 10.79 -1.90 -4.66
CA ALA A 115 10.41 -2.74 -3.53
C ALA A 115 8.95 -3.15 -3.63
N LEU A 116 8.68 -4.39 -3.23
CA LEU A 116 7.35 -4.95 -3.04
C LEU A 116 7.27 -5.46 -1.63
N ARG A 117 6.46 -4.82 -0.82
CA ARG A 117 6.33 -5.17 0.58
C ARG A 117 4.92 -5.66 0.88
N ARG A 118 4.80 -6.92 1.26
CA ARG A 118 3.55 -7.53 1.70
C ARG A 118 3.37 -7.35 3.20
N LYS A 119 2.16 -6.99 3.62
CA LYS A 119 1.80 -6.94 5.05
C LYS A 119 2.15 -8.26 5.72
N LEU A 120 2.97 -8.20 6.78
CA LEU A 120 3.49 -9.41 7.43
C LEU A 120 2.36 -10.22 8.06
N VAL A 121 1.47 -9.55 8.77
CA VAL A 121 0.34 -10.18 9.44
C VAL A 121 -0.92 -9.40 9.17
N PRO A 122 -1.80 -9.87 8.28
CA PRO A 122 -3.12 -9.29 8.13
C PRO A 122 -3.86 -9.27 9.46
N THR A 123 -4.54 -8.16 9.75
CA THR A 123 -5.15 -7.88 11.04
C THR A 123 -6.54 -8.51 11.10
N TYR A 124 -6.81 -9.31 12.13
CA TYR A 124 -8.13 -9.85 12.46
C TYR A 124 -8.87 -10.44 11.24
N THR A 125 -9.96 -9.82 10.79
CA THR A 125 -10.79 -10.24 9.65
C THR A 125 -10.08 -10.16 8.29
N GLU A 126 -9.06 -9.32 8.15
CA GLU A 126 -8.22 -9.24 6.95
C GLU A 126 -7.61 -10.59 6.56
N ARG A 127 -7.41 -11.50 7.53
CA ARG A 127 -6.91 -12.87 7.32
C ARG A 127 -7.81 -13.73 6.45
N MET A 128 -9.05 -13.34 6.28
CA MET A 128 -10.00 -14.00 5.38
C MET A 128 -9.77 -13.60 3.91
N ILE A 129 -9.05 -12.50 3.67
CA ILE A 129 -8.81 -11.93 2.35
C ILE A 129 -7.35 -12.12 1.93
N TRP A 130 -6.40 -11.77 2.82
CA TRP A 130 -4.99 -11.69 2.46
C TRP A 130 -4.13 -12.78 3.07
N GLY A 131 -3.19 -13.27 2.27
CA GLY A 131 -2.06 -14.07 2.72
C GLY A 131 -1.07 -13.23 3.54
N ARG A 132 -0.21 -13.93 4.29
CA ARG A 132 0.87 -13.32 5.07
C ARG A 132 2.06 -12.98 4.17
N GLY A 133 2.68 -11.84 4.42
CA GLY A 133 4.02 -11.54 3.96
C GLY A 133 5.09 -12.19 4.86
N ASP A 134 6.34 -11.91 4.51
CA ASP A 134 7.52 -12.29 5.30
C ASP A 134 8.46 -11.09 5.46
N GLY A 135 9.52 -11.24 6.26
CA GLY A 135 10.48 -10.17 6.53
C GLY A 135 11.45 -9.87 5.40
N SER A 136 11.45 -10.64 4.31
CA SER A 136 12.42 -10.50 3.21
C SER A 136 12.29 -9.20 2.42
N THR A 137 11.15 -8.50 2.60
CA THR A 137 10.83 -7.28 1.88
C THR A 137 10.81 -6.04 2.78
N LEU A 138 11.36 -6.14 4.00
CA LEU A 138 11.55 -4.99 4.88
C LEU A 138 12.78 -4.20 4.41
N ASP A 139 12.55 -3.30 3.48
CA ASP A 139 13.60 -2.52 2.82
C ASP A 139 13.14 -1.07 2.62
N VAL A 140 14.07 -0.22 2.26
CA VAL A 140 13.86 1.19 1.98
C VAL A 140 14.12 1.48 0.50
N LEU A 141 13.39 2.46 -0.05
CA LEU A 141 13.59 2.97 -1.41
C LEU A 141 14.62 4.11 -1.36
N PRO A 142 15.82 3.96 -1.95
CA PRO A 142 16.74 5.08 -2.13
C PRO A 142 16.15 6.10 -3.10
N THR A 143 16.07 7.35 -2.69
CA THR A 143 15.61 8.49 -3.52
C THR A 143 16.63 9.63 -3.45
N PRO A 144 16.55 10.64 -4.32
CA PRO A 144 17.38 11.84 -4.21
C PRO A 144 17.20 12.61 -2.90
N HIS A 145 16.11 12.35 -2.18
CA HIS A 145 15.78 13.00 -0.90
C HIS A 145 16.16 12.15 0.32
N GLY A 146 16.82 11.00 0.09
CA GLY A 146 17.18 10.02 1.11
C GLY A 146 16.34 8.74 1.02
N ASN A 147 16.53 7.84 1.96
CA ASN A 147 15.82 6.58 1.99
C ASN A 147 14.35 6.77 2.40
N VAL A 148 13.44 6.20 1.63
CA VAL A 148 12.00 6.19 1.90
C VAL A 148 11.58 4.80 2.35
N GLY A 149 11.07 4.70 3.57
CA GLY A 149 10.47 3.48 4.11
C GLY A 149 8.95 3.50 4.01
N ALA A 150 8.30 2.35 4.16
CA ALA A 150 6.85 2.27 4.23
C ALA A 150 6.39 1.06 5.03
N MET A 151 5.33 1.21 5.82
CA MET A 151 4.67 0.12 6.53
C MET A 151 3.15 0.23 6.42
N ILE A 152 2.48 -0.89 6.71
CA ILE A 152 1.04 -1.03 6.55
C ILE A 152 0.38 -1.17 7.91
N CYS A 153 -0.43 -0.17 8.29
CA CYS A 153 -1.42 -0.24 9.38
C CYS A 153 -0.81 -0.70 10.73
N TRP A 154 -1.29 -1.80 11.29
CA TRP A 154 -0.85 -2.35 12.59
C TRP A 154 0.65 -2.67 12.69
N GLU A 155 1.36 -2.73 11.58
CA GLU A 155 2.81 -2.91 11.61
C GLU A 155 3.52 -1.77 12.35
N HIS A 156 2.93 -0.57 12.37
CA HIS A 156 3.43 0.56 13.15
C HIS A 156 3.40 0.35 14.67
N TRP A 157 2.61 -0.61 15.16
CA TRP A 157 2.60 -1.00 16.57
C TRP A 157 3.49 -2.22 16.89
N MET A 158 4.22 -2.74 15.92
CA MET A 158 5.16 -3.84 16.10
C MET A 158 6.58 -3.29 16.34
N PRO A 159 7.11 -3.28 17.60
CA PRO A 159 8.39 -2.61 17.89
C PRO A 159 9.55 -3.14 17.06
N ALA A 160 9.61 -4.45 16.83
CA ALA A 160 10.68 -5.05 16.04
C ALA A 160 10.68 -4.55 14.58
N LEU A 161 9.52 -4.30 13.98
CA LEU A 161 9.44 -3.78 12.62
C LEU A 161 9.90 -2.34 12.53
N ARG A 162 9.47 -1.49 13.47
CA ARG A 162 9.95 -0.11 13.54
C ARG A 162 11.48 -0.07 13.64
N GLN A 163 12.04 -0.91 14.53
CA GLN A 163 13.50 -0.99 14.71
C GLN A 163 14.23 -1.36 13.42
N VAL A 164 13.70 -2.32 12.64
CA VAL A 164 14.29 -2.71 11.36
C VAL A 164 14.28 -1.54 10.38
N MET A 165 13.16 -0.84 10.25
CA MET A 165 13.02 0.28 9.32
C MET A 165 13.90 1.45 9.73
N HIS A 166 13.95 1.81 11.02
CA HIS A 166 14.86 2.86 11.52
C HIS A 166 16.33 2.50 11.29
N ALA A 167 16.71 1.24 11.53
CA ALA A 167 18.06 0.76 11.28
C ALA A 167 18.45 0.77 9.79
N ALA A 168 17.47 0.69 8.88
CA ALA A 168 17.69 0.85 7.44
C ALA A 168 17.95 2.31 7.03
N GLY A 169 17.90 3.25 7.98
CA GLY A 169 18.25 4.66 7.76
C GLY A 169 17.22 5.42 6.93
N GLU A 170 15.93 5.14 7.13
CA GLU A 170 14.88 5.91 6.49
C GLU A 170 14.86 7.36 6.99
N VAL A 171 14.64 8.30 6.08
CA VAL A 171 14.47 9.74 6.40
C VAL A 171 13.04 10.19 6.16
N VAL A 172 12.30 9.47 5.31
CA VAL A 172 10.87 9.63 5.09
C VAL A 172 10.20 8.28 5.24
N HIS A 173 9.15 8.23 6.01
CA HIS A 173 8.32 7.05 6.20
C HIS A 173 6.91 7.26 5.66
N VAL A 174 6.41 6.34 4.85
CA VAL A 174 5.02 6.34 4.37
C VAL A 174 4.19 5.42 5.26
N ALA A 175 3.33 6.02 6.08
CA ALA A 175 2.45 5.30 6.99
C ALA A 175 1.11 5.01 6.29
N GLN A 176 0.98 3.84 5.67
CA GLN A 176 -0.27 3.47 5.02
C GLN A 176 -1.31 3.00 6.04
N TRP A 177 -2.42 3.72 6.11
CA TRP A 177 -3.56 3.43 6.96
C TRP A 177 -4.85 3.31 6.14
N PRO A 178 -5.82 2.49 6.57
CA PRO A 178 -7.13 2.41 5.92
C PRO A 178 -8.02 3.62 6.27
N SER A 179 -7.64 4.37 7.32
CA SER A 179 -8.38 5.54 7.84
C SER A 179 -7.47 6.42 8.70
N GLY A 180 -7.93 7.61 9.06
CA GLY A 180 -7.17 8.59 9.83
C GLY A 180 -7.62 8.75 11.29
N HIS A 181 -7.86 7.65 12.01
CA HIS A 181 -8.25 7.70 13.44
C HIS A 181 -7.14 8.26 14.35
N ASP A 182 -7.51 8.77 15.52
CA ASP A 182 -6.57 9.37 16.49
C ASP A 182 -5.41 8.45 16.87
N LEU A 183 -5.70 7.15 17.04
CA LEU A 183 -4.64 6.17 17.35
C LEU A 183 -3.66 5.98 16.19
N HIS A 184 -4.11 6.07 14.94
CA HIS A 184 -3.22 6.00 13.77
C HIS A 184 -2.31 7.24 13.72
N GLN A 185 -2.86 8.42 14.03
CA GLN A 185 -2.07 9.65 14.13
C GLN A 185 -1.06 9.60 15.27
N LEU A 186 -1.46 9.04 16.43
CA LEU A 186 -0.56 8.83 17.56
C LEU A 186 0.61 7.92 17.17
N ALA A 187 0.34 6.79 16.51
CA ALA A 187 1.37 5.86 16.04
C ALA A 187 2.32 6.53 15.04
N SER A 188 1.78 7.30 14.09
CA SER A 188 2.58 8.02 13.10
C SER A 188 3.49 9.08 13.75
N ARG A 189 2.99 9.83 14.73
CA ARG A 189 3.79 10.81 15.49
C ARG A 189 4.87 10.13 16.33
N GLN A 190 4.53 9.01 16.99
CA GLN A 190 5.50 8.22 17.75
C GLN A 190 6.59 7.68 16.84
N TYR A 191 6.22 7.18 15.67
CA TYR A 191 7.16 6.68 14.67
C TYR A 191 8.15 7.77 14.23
N ALA A 192 7.62 8.95 13.89
CA ALA A 192 8.45 10.10 13.50
C ALA A 192 9.45 10.51 14.60
N PHE A 193 8.98 10.55 15.85
CA PHE A 193 9.81 10.90 17.00
C PHE A 193 10.88 9.84 17.27
N GLU A 194 10.49 8.56 17.31
CA GLU A 194 11.37 7.43 17.60
C GLU A 194 12.47 7.27 16.53
N GLY A 195 12.10 7.40 15.25
CA GLY A 195 13.00 7.23 14.11
C GLY A 195 13.77 8.49 13.71
N GLY A 196 13.40 9.67 14.24
CA GLY A 196 13.96 10.94 13.78
C GLY A 196 13.71 11.20 12.30
N CYS A 197 12.57 10.74 11.76
CA CYS A 197 12.21 10.81 10.36
C CYS A 197 10.91 11.58 10.12
N PHE A 198 10.66 12.00 8.89
CA PHE A 198 9.36 12.53 8.48
C PHE A 198 8.36 11.39 8.22
N VAL A 199 7.09 11.58 8.57
CA VAL A 199 6.03 10.61 8.30
C VAL A 199 4.93 11.26 7.46
N LEU A 200 4.62 10.63 6.33
CA LEU A 200 3.53 10.96 5.41
C LEU A 200 2.32 10.06 5.66
#